data_abee15c1dc82fac5a22387899f2a5805
#
_entry.id   abee15c1dc82fac5a22387899f2a5805
#
_cell.length_a   1.000
_cell.length_b   1.000
_cell.length_c   1.000
_cell.angle_alpha   90.00
_cell.angle_beta   90.00
_cell.angle_gamma   90.00
#
_symmetry.space_group_name_H-M   'P 1'
#
loop_
_entity.id
_entity.type
_entity.pdbx_description
1 polymer ?
#
loop_
_entity_poly.entity_id
_entity_poly.type
_entity_poly.pdbx_seq_one_letter_code
_entity_poly.pdbx_strand_id
1 'polypeptide(L)'
;MFNLKTATAVAVALSITATSAFAEKVLRIQSVLSNTSDEAVMLGAFGDDVAALTGGSLKIEILPAGAIVGPRDIMDAVDAGLVEGGFAWTHYWGGKHVAANLFGAPIAGAGVGLRDR
;
A
#
# COMPACT_ATOMS: atom_id res chain seq x y z
N MET A 1 4.30 72.23 -20.07
CA MET A 1 5.43 71.63 -19.40
C MET A 1 4.86 70.47 -18.51
N PHE A 2 4.76 69.30 -19.06
CA PHE A 2 4.29 68.12 -18.33
C PHE A 2 5.49 67.32 -17.85
N ASN A 3 5.71 67.31 -16.53
CA ASN A 3 6.72 66.52 -15.90
C ASN A 3 6.25 65.02 -15.85
N LEU A 4 6.85 64.24 -16.68
CA LEU A 4 6.66 62.79 -16.70
C LEU A 4 7.53 62.19 -15.60
N LYS A 5 6.99 62.11 -14.38
CA LYS A 5 7.64 61.39 -13.30
C LYS A 5 7.39 59.91 -13.50
N THR A 6 8.46 59.24 -13.82
CA THR A 6 8.66 57.80 -13.89
C THR A 6 7.98 57.06 -12.73
N ALA A 7 6.89 56.39 -13.04
CA ALA A 7 6.31 55.40 -12.15
C ALA A 7 7.12 54.08 -12.31
N THR A 8 8.04 53.85 -11.43
CA THR A 8 8.75 52.58 -11.34
C THR A 8 7.77 51.52 -10.79
N ALA A 9 7.16 50.77 -11.69
CA ALA A 9 6.35 49.62 -11.31
C ALA A 9 7.29 48.52 -10.76
N VAL A 10 7.34 48.36 -9.46
CA VAL A 10 7.94 47.19 -8.80
C VAL A 10 6.99 46.03 -9.05
N ALA A 11 7.27 45.27 -10.09
CA ALA A 11 6.66 43.95 -10.29
C ALA A 11 7.23 42.99 -9.26
N VAL A 12 6.54 42.84 -8.14
CA VAL A 12 6.78 41.74 -7.21
C VAL A 12 6.30 40.47 -7.91
N ALA A 13 7.23 39.77 -8.53
CA ALA A 13 6.99 38.42 -9.03
C ALA A 13 6.72 37.51 -7.82
N LEU A 14 5.44 37.30 -7.48
CA LEU A 14 5.04 36.21 -6.60
C LEU A 14 5.40 34.91 -7.32
N SER A 15 6.56 34.38 -7.03
CA SER A 15 6.94 33.02 -7.40
C SER A 15 6.06 32.07 -6.59
N ILE A 16 4.89 31.74 -7.12
CA ILE A 16 4.08 30.65 -6.63
C ILE A 16 4.88 29.40 -6.96
N THR A 17 5.71 28.97 -6.03
CA THR A 17 6.27 27.63 -6.04
C THR A 17 5.07 26.68 -5.86
N ALA A 18 4.51 26.22 -6.96
CA ALA A 18 3.58 25.12 -6.97
C ALA A 18 4.38 23.89 -6.48
N THR A 19 4.42 23.72 -5.16
CA THR A 19 4.74 22.43 -4.58
C THR A 19 3.67 21.50 -5.14
N SER A 20 4.07 20.64 -6.08
CA SER A 20 3.25 19.52 -6.52
C SER A 20 2.99 18.69 -5.26
N ALA A 21 1.88 18.98 -4.59
CA ALA A 21 1.36 18.09 -3.58
C ALA A 21 1.00 16.81 -4.34
N PHE A 22 1.90 15.85 -4.35
CA PHE A 22 1.56 14.51 -4.80
C PHE A 22 0.41 14.06 -3.90
N ALA A 23 -0.77 13.92 -4.48
CA ALA A 23 -1.91 13.43 -3.74
C ALA A 23 -1.51 12.08 -3.13
N GLU A 24 -1.61 11.98 -1.82
CA GLU A 24 -1.36 10.75 -1.09
C GLU A 24 -2.27 9.64 -1.67
N LYS A 25 -1.66 8.56 -2.11
CA LYS A 25 -2.39 7.38 -2.58
C LYS A 25 -2.36 6.31 -1.48
N VAL A 26 -3.53 5.90 -1.03
CA VAL A 26 -3.68 4.83 -0.06
C VAL A 26 -4.03 3.54 -0.81
N LEU A 27 -3.25 2.49 -0.58
CA LEU A 27 -3.53 1.12 -1.03
C LEU A 27 -4.05 0.31 0.16
N ARG A 28 -5.28 -0.13 0.10
CA ARG A 28 -5.90 -0.99 1.11
C ARG A 28 -5.61 -2.44 0.77
N ILE A 29 -4.94 -3.12 1.68
CA ILE A 29 -4.54 -4.52 1.54
C ILE A 29 -5.37 -5.35 2.52
N GLN A 30 -6.29 -6.15 2.02
CA GLN A 30 -7.04 -7.09 2.85
C GLN A 30 -6.15 -8.24 3.26
N SER A 31 -5.93 -8.42 4.56
CA SER A 31 -5.14 -9.51 5.12
C SER A 31 -6.02 -10.65 5.62
N VAL A 32 -5.46 -11.86 5.66
CA VAL A 32 -6.02 -13.01 6.41
C VAL A 32 -5.55 -13.06 7.85
N LEU A 33 -4.67 -12.15 8.25
CA LEU A 33 -4.05 -12.12 9.57
C LEU A 33 -4.91 -11.35 10.58
N SER A 34 -4.82 -11.76 11.84
CA SER A 34 -5.28 -10.92 12.94
C SER A 34 -4.28 -9.80 13.21
N ASN A 35 -4.74 -8.66 13.74
CA ASN A 35 -3.85 -7.53 14.06
C ASN A 35 -2.79 -7.84 15.13
N THR A 36 -2.89 -8.96 15.80
CA THR A 36 -2.01 -9.35 16.90
C THR A 36 -0.99 -10.41 16.52
N SER A 37 -0.96 -10.83 15.25
CA SER A 37 0.03 -11.81 14.79
C SER A 37 1.37 -11.15 14.46
N ASP A 38 2.46 -11.89 14.61
CA ASP A 38 3.80 -11.41 14.30
C ASP A 38 3.92 -11.01 12.81
N GLU A 39 3.26 -11.77 11.94
CA GLU A 39 3.23 -11.48 10.50
C GLU A 39 2.47 -10.17 10.20
N ALA A 40 1.44 -9.84 10.99
CA ALA A 40 0.74 -8.56 10.84
C ALA A 40 1.64 -7.38 11.22
N VAL A 41 2.49 -7.55 12.25
CA VAL A 41 3.49 -6.55 12.63
C VAL A 41 4.52 -6.34 11.50
N MET A 42 5.00 -7.44 10.90
CA MET A 42 5.93 -7.36 9.76
C MET A 42 5.30 -6.69 8.55
N LEU A 43 4.04 -6.98 8.27
CA LEU A 43 3.30 -6.36 7.17
C LEU A 43 3.07 -4.87 7.42
N GLY A 44 2.85 -4.47 8.66
CA GLY A 44 2.79 -3.06 9.08
C GLY A 44 4.11 -2.35 8.83
N ALA A 45 5.24 -2.93 9.26
CA ALA A 45 6.58 -2.39 9.02
C ALA A 45 6.87 -2.22 7.52
N PHE A 46 6.45 -3.17 6.69
CA PHE A 46 6.53 -3.02 5.23
C PHE A 46 5.77 -1.79 4.73
N GLY A 47 4.58 -1.52 5.28
CA GLY A 47 3.80 -0.31 4.96
C GLY A 47 4.53 0.98 5.33
N ASP A 48 5.17 1.01 6.50
CA ASP A 48 5.97 2.14 6.97
C ASP A 48 7.18 2.37 6.07
N ASP A 49 7.88 1.32 5.65
CA ASP A 49 9.01 1.39 4.73
C ASP A 49 8.59 1.97 3.36
N VAL A 50 7.45 1.51 2.83
CA VAL A 50 6.90 2.05 1.57
C VAL A 50 6.59 3.54 1.71
N ALA A 51 5.97 3.97 2.80
CA ALA A 51 5.68 5.38 3.05
C ALA A 51 6.97 6.20 3.14
N ALA A 52 7.99 5.70 3.84
CA ALA A 52 9.29 6.36 3.95
C ALA A 52 9.99 6.48 2.60
N LEU A 53 10.06 5.40 1.81
CA LEU A 53 10.71 5.37 0.50
C LEU A 53 10.02 6.26 -0.55
N THR A 54 8.71 6.46 -0.39
CA THR A 54 7.92 7.29 -1.33
C THR A 54 7.72 8.73 -0.84
N GLY A 55 8.35 9.12 0.26
CA GLY A 55 8.16 10.44 0.86
C GLY A 55 6.71 10.70 1.29
N GLY A 56 5.96 9.64 1.64
CA GLY A 56 4.57 9.71 2.08
C GLY A 56 3.55 9.78 0.94
N SER A 57 3.99 9.76 -0.33
CA SER A 57 3.06 9.80 -1.47
C SER A 57 2.27 8.51 -1.66
N LEU A 58 2.78 7.39 -1.13
CA LEU A 58 2.11 6.10 -1.14
C LEU A 58 2.02 5.57 0.29
N LYS A 59 0.81 5.21 0.71
CA LYS A 59 0.55 4.56 2.00
C LYS A 59 -0.11 3.21 1.80
N ILE A 60 0.24 2.26 2.65
CA ILE A 60 -0.40 0.95 2.69
C ILE A 60 -1.23 0.87 3.97
N GLU A 61 -2.52 0.62 3.81
CA GLU A 61 -3.44 0.34 4.89
C GLU A 61 -3.71 -1.16 4.95
N ILE A 62 -3.31 -1.79 6.04
CA ILE A 62 -3.55 -3.22 6.24
C ILE A 62 -4.89 -3.41 6.94
N LEU A 63 -5.80 -4.06 6.24
CA LEU A 63 -7.10 -4.42 6.77
C LEU A 63 -7.01 -5.82 7.40
N PRO A 64 -7.46 -5.99 8.65
CA PRO A 64 -7.40 -7.27 9.33
C PRO A 64 -8.33 -8.31 8.71
N ALA A 65 -8.14 -9.56 9.10
CA ALA A 65 -8.97 -10.68 8.65
C ALA A 65 -10.46 -10.36 8.79
N GLY A 66 -11.21 -10.52 7.69
CA GLY A 66 -12.65 -10.33 7.66
C GLY A 66 -13.14 -8.88 7.66
N ALA A 67 -12.27 -7.89 7.53
CA ALA A 67 -12.67 -6.47 7.52
C ALA A 67 -13.57 -6.12 6.33
N ILE A 68 -13.25 -6.63 5.15
CA ILE A 68 -14.05 -6.44 3.93
C ILE A 68 -14.66 -7.78 3.49
N VAL A 69 -13.81 -8.81 3.32
CA VAL A 69 -14.21 -10.14 2.86
C VAL A 69 -13.50 -11.23 3.65
N GLY A 70 -14.03 -12.45 3.56
CA GLY A 70 -13.39 -13.64 4.13
C GLY A 70 -12.13 -14.05 3.36
N PRO A 71 -11.29 -14.93 3.97
CA PRO A 71 -9.99 -15.30 3.39
C PRO A 71 -10.04 -15.87 1.97
N ARG A 72 -11.10 -16.60 1.64
CA ARG A 72 -11.24 -17.25 0.33
C ARG A 72 -11.73 -16.30 -0.76
N ASP A 73 -12.28 -15.15 -0.38
CA ASP A 73 -12.88 -14.18 -1.27
C ASP A 73 -11.96 -12.99 -1.56
N ILE A 74 -10.77 -12.95 -0.93
CA ILE A 74 -9.80 -11.85 -1.10
C ILE A 74 -9.38 -11.68 -2.56
N MET A 75 -9.13 -12.78 -3.28
CA MET A 75 -8.76 -12.71 -4.69
C MET A 75 -9.86 -12.07 -5.54
N ASP A 76 -11.11 -12.46 -5.30
CA ASP A 76 -12.25 -11.91 -6.01
C ASP A 76 -12.48 -10.43 -5.65
N ALA A 77 -12.24 -10.06 -4.39
CA ALA A 77 -12.32 -8.66 -3.95
C ALA A 77 -11.28 -7.76 -4.62
N VAL A 78 -10.06 -8.27 -4.82
CA VAL A 78 -9.02 -7.56 -5.57
C VAL A 78 -9.39 -7.45 -7.04
N ASP A 79 -9.87 -8.53 -7.66
CA ASP A 79 -10.31 -8.54 -9.06
C ASP A 79 -11.48 -7.56 -9.30
N ALA A 80 -12.40 -7.50 -8.36
CA ALA A 80 -13.53 -6.57 -8.40
C ALA A 80 -13.15 -5.11 -8.02
N GLY A 81 -11.92 -4.85 -7.61
CA GLY A 81 -11.47 -3.51 -7.20
C GLY A 81 -12.05 -3.03 -5.87
N LEU A 82 -12.52 -3.94 -5.01
CA LEU A 82 -13.01 -3.58 -3.67
C LEU A 82 -11.86 -3.22 -2.73
N VAL A 83 -10.69 -3.79 -2.94
CA VAL A 83 -9.43 -3.49 -2.28
C VAL A 83 -8.31 -3.48 -3.34
N GLU A 84 -7.24 -2.77 -3.06
CA GLU A 84 -6.12 -2.62 -4.00
C GLU A 84 -5.17 -3.81 -3.98
N GLY A 85 -5.24 -4.66 -2.94
CA GLY A 85 -4.44 -5.87 -2.86
C GLY A 85 -4.91 -6.82 -1.77
N GLY A 86 -4.30 -8.00 -1.74
CA GLY A 86 -4.58 -9.03 -0.76
C GLY A 86 -3.31 -9.67 -0.20
N PHE A 87 -3.31 -9.94 1.09
CA PHE A 87 -2.30 -10.75 1.75
C PHE A 87 -2.93 -12.04 2.27
N ALA A 88 -2.68 -13.13 1.58
CA ALA A 88 -3.29 -14.42 1.87
C ALA A 88 -2.42 -15.58 1.37
N TRP A 89 -2.75 -16.78 1.82
CA TRP A 89 -2.09 -18.01 1.38
C TRP A 89 -2.73 -18.50 0.08
N THR A 90 -1.94 -18.77 -0.95
CA THR A 90 -2.44 -19.17 -2.27
C THR A 90 -3.28 -20.45 -2.23
N HIS A 91 -3.05 -21.36 -1.29
CA HIS A 91 -3.82 -22.61 -1.15
C HIS A 91 -5.32 -22.38 -0.82
N TYR A 92 -5.72 -21.18 -0.34
CA TYR A 92 -7.14 -20.87 -0.16
C TYR A 92 -7.93 -20.93 -1.46
N TRP A 93 -7.26 -20.80 -2.59
CA TRP A 93 -7.89 -20.81 -3.93
C TRP A 93 -7.66 -22.12 -4.69
N GLY A 94 -7.17 -23.17 -4.02
CA GLY A 94 -6.97 -24.49 -4.63
C GLY A 94 -8.24 -25.10 -5.23
N GLY A 95 -9.42 -24.72 -4.73
CA GLY A 95 -10.69 -25.11 -5.33
C GLY A 95 -11.04 -24.39 -6.64
N LYS A 96 -10.47 -23.21 -6.87
CA LYS A 96 -10.64 -22.43 -8.11
C LYS A 96 -9.52 -22.72 -9.11
N HIS A 97 -8.29 -22.87 -8.60
CA HIS A 97 -7.07 -23.07 -9.38
C HIS A 97 -6.22 -24.17 -8.74
N VAL A 98 -6.21 -25.35 -9.32
CA VAL A 98 -5.48 -26.51 -8.77
C VAL A 98 -3.99 -26.19 -8.53
N ALA A 99 -3.37 -25.41 -9.40
CA ALA A 99 -1.99 -24.98 -9.26
C ALA A 99 -1.73 -24.16 -7.97
N ALA A 100 -2.74 -23.49 -7.43
CA ALA A 100 -2.61 -22.71 -6.19
C ALA A 100 -2.21 -23.58 -4.98
N ASN A 101 -2.58 -24.85 -4.97
CA ASN A 101 -2.17 -25.80 -3.94
C ASN A 101 -0.67 -26.12 -4.00
N LEU A 102 -0.07 -26.10 -5.19
CA LEU A 102 1.35 -26.40 -5.37
C LEU A 102 2.25 -25.27 -4.86
N PHE A 103 1.79 -24.03 -4.97
CA PHE A 103 2.55 -22.83 -4.59
C PHE A 103 2.19 -22.31 -3.19
N GLY A 104 1.13 -22.81 -2.59
CA GLY A 104 0.64 -22.37 -1.28
C GLY A 104 1.13 -23.19 -0.10
N ALA A 105 1.74 -24.35 -0.35
CA ALA A 105 2.33 -25.17 0.69
C ALA A 105 3.86 -25.07 0.62
N PRO A 106 4.57 -24.98 1.76
CA PRO A 106 6.02 -25.10 1.75
C PRO A 106 6.39 -26.48 1.22
N ILE A 107 7.03 -26.51 0.06
CA ILE A 107 7.57 -27.76 -0.50
C ILE A 107 8.67 -28.23 0.47
N ALA A 108 8.63 -29.48 0.80
CA ALA A 108 9.49 -30.15 1.78
C ALA A 108 10.93 -29.61 1.78
N GLY A 109 11.36 -29.04 2.90
CA GLY A 109 12.72 -28.57 3.12
C GLY A 109 12.98 -27.07 3.00
N ALA A 110 12.02 -26.27 2.59
CA ALA A 110 12.16 -24.81 2.55
C ALA A 110 11.58 -24.13 3.81
N GLY A 111 11.56 -24.81 4.94
CA GLY A 111 11.23 -24.18 6.21
C GLY A 111 12.34 -23.23 6.61
N VAL A 112 12.22 -21.97 6.20
CA VAL A 112 13.01 -20.90 6.83
C VAL A 112 12.44 -20.74 8.22
N GLY A 113 13.10 -21.38 9.19
CA GLY A 113 12.76 -21.20 10.59
C GLY A 113 12.96 -19.75 10.97
N LEU A 114 11.87 -19.01 11.11
CA LEU A 114 11.86 -17.67 11.74
C LEU A 114 12.22 -17.73 13.23
N ARG A 115 12.67 -18.91 13.73
CA ARG A 115 12.93 -19.14 15.15
C ARG A 115 14.36 -18.90 15.59
N ASP A 116 15.26 -18.55 14.68
CA ASP A 116 16.70 -18.44 14.98
C ASP A 116 17.19 -16.96 14.91
N ARG A 117 16.37 -16.03 15.39
CA ARG A 117 16.82 -14.65 15.62
C ARG A 117 16.39 -14.16 16.99
#